data_603803a013ddd2684960840560d1d774
#
_entry.id   603803a013ddd2684960840560d1d774
#
_cell.length_a   1.000
_cell.length_b   1.000
_cell.length_c   1.000
_cell.angle_alpha   90.00
_cell.angle_beta   90.00
_cell.angle_gamma   90.00
#
_symmetry.space_group_name_H-M   'P 1'
#
loop_
_entity.id
_entity.type
_entity.pdbx_description
1 polymer ?
#
loop_
_entity_poly.entity_id
_entity_poly.type
_entity_poly.pdbx_seq_one_letter_code
_entity_poly.pdbx_strand_id
1 'polypeptide(L)'
;LRDAVKAAATVTLDDGSPYEPAVFPWYFQGVTDAQGVTGALVDLGGGSLLDRLRAGDVTGKIVIFTARQVLNAATVGAQQALDWAAEQGAIGAIVAIEGPSNELVAQNYNTFEGLRELPTVVVGEFDGQRLVELAGQTAQLIVDATVAEPGPEGYSSNSYVFLPGQDREHLLVIGTPVNGWFTVGSERGPGVGGLIYLARYLADRAQREGPLPYTVVFTFTGAHEVLGFGQERVLQCLGPSRVASYVHLGAGLASRGYIERAGEPMPTGLPATQRALVISENLVLETAALAAFADVIATQVLTVSPGGVFNPGETQAAYALQIPTLGISGAGLFHHSPSDTIDKLSIDYLAPVIESYRDLVDQLLATDPA
;
A
#
# COMPACT_ATOMS: atom_id res chain seq x y z
N LEU A 1 5.41 7.86 -12.08
CA LEU A 1 5.75 8.98 -11.20
C LEU A 1 7.21 9.31 -11.38
N ARG A 2 7.51 10.47 -11.92
CA ARG A 2 8.91 10.92 -12.15
C ARG A 2 9.45 11.67 -10.95
N ASP A 3 10.80 11.71 -10.88
CA ASP A 3 11.71 12.32 -9.92
C ASP A 3 11.54 13.83 -9.65
N ALA A 4 10.42 14.44 -9.97
CA ALA A 4 10.23 15.88 -9.89
C ALA A 4 8.98 16.30 -9.14
N VAL A 5 8.57 15.53 -8.15
CA VAL A 5 7.54 16.03 -7.24
C VAL A 5 8.22 16.92 -6.20
N LYS A 6 8.11 18.22 -6.35
CA LYS A 6 8.52 19.19 -5.34
C LYS A 6 7.30 19.61 -4.56
N ALA A 7 7.34 19.41 -3.26
CA ALA A 7 6.36 19.98 -2.36
C ALA A 7 7.08 20.74 -1.26
N ALA A 8 6.52 21.86 -0.85
CA ALA A 8 6.99 22.64 0.28
C ALA A 8 5.79 23.20 1.04
N ALA A 9 5.90 23.27 2.34
CA ALA A 9 5.01 24.04 3.21
C ALA A 9 5.86 24.94 4.07
N THR A 10 5.48 26.21 4.20
CA THR A 10 6.16 27.20 5.02
C THR A 10 5.11 27.93 5.84
N VAL A 11 5.33 28.06 7.14
CA VAL A 11 4.50 28.90 8.03
C VAL A 11 5.37 30.02 8.59
N THR A 12 4.91 31.27 8.43
CA THR A 12 5.61 32.42 8.96
C THR A 12 5.24 32.59 10.44
N LEU A 13 6.26 32.54 11.32
CA LEU A 13 6.08 32.71 12.75
C LEU A 13 5.90 34.22 13.13
N ASP A 14 5.49 34.46 14.36
CA ASP A 14 5.26 35.84 14.87
C ASP A 14 6.50 36.75 14.81
N ASP A 15 7.70 36.15 14.87
CA ASP A 15 8.97 36.86 14.74
C ASP A 15 9.43 37.05 13.28
N GLY A 16 8.62 36.59 12.32
CA GLY A 16 8.89 36.66 10.89
C GLY A 16 9.80 35.54 10.37
N SER A 17 10.27 34.62 11.22
CA SER A 17 11.05 33.46 10.76
C SER A 17 10.16 32.38 10.13
N PRO A 18 10.69 31.58 9.17
CA PRO A 18 9.93 30.49 8.58
C PRO A 18 10.00 29.23 9.44
N TYR A 19 8.89 28.49 9.50
CA TYR A 19 8.85 27.07 9.91
C TYR A 19 8.57 26.22 8.67
N GLU A 20 9.47 25.31 8.35
CA GLU A 20 9.46 24.50 7.13
C GLU A 20 9.48 23.00 7.49
N PRO A 21 8.31 22.35 7.65
CA PRO A 21 8.24 20.92 7.90
C PRO A 21 8.67 20.12 6.67
N ALA A 22 9.11 18.87 6.88
CA ALA A 22 9.23 17.93 5.80
C ALA A 22 7.83 17.58 5.25
N VAL A 23 7.67 17.59 3.94
CA VAL A 23 6.37 17.32 3.30
C VAL A 23 6.49 16.33 2.16
N PHE A 24 5.39 15.64 1.87
CA PHE A 24 5.21 14.79 0.69
C PHE A 24 3.84 15.09 0.07
N PRO A 25 3.69 15.16 -1.27
CA PRO A 25 2.39 15.40 -1.88
C PRO A 25 1.39 14.30 -1.54
N TRP A 26 0.15 14.71 -1.27
CA TRP A 26 -0.95 13.75 -1.16
C TRP A 26 -1.24 13.10 -2.50
N TYR A 27 -1.75 11.89 -2.48
CA TYR A 27 -2.04 11.12 -3.68
C TYR A 27 -3.19 11.74 -4.51
N PHE A 28 -2.99 11.93 -5.82
CA PHE A 28 -3.94 12.56 -6.75
C PHE A 28 -4.44 13.96 -6.36
N GLN A 29 -3.63 14.73 -5.65
CA GLN A 29 -3.96 16.10 -5.26
C GLN A 29 -3.80 17.10 -6.43
N GLY A 30 -4.32 18.31 -6.22
CA GLY A 30 -4.07 19.46 -7.09
C GLY A 30 -2.63 19.92 -7.02
N VAL A 31 -2.26 20.73 -8.01
CA VAL A 31 -0.94 21.37 -8.10
C VAL A 31 -1.07 22.88 -7.96
N THR A 32 0.01 23.54 -7.60
CA THR A 32 0.11 25.01 -7.60
C THR A 32 0.99 25.48 -8.76
N ASP A 33 1.01 26.77 -9.01
CA ASP A 33 2.10 27.42 -9.74
C ASP A 33 3.39 27.47 -8.88
N ALA A 34 4.46 28.03 -9.45
CA ALA A 34 5.74 28.14 -8.76
C ALA A 34 5.72 29.06 -7.52
N GLN A 35 4.76 29.95 -7.42
CA GLN A 35 4.54 30.84 -6.28
C GLN A 35 3.75 30.16 -5.16
N GLY A 36 3.04 29.07 -5.49
CA GLY A 36 2.18 28.37 -4.56
C GLY A 36 0.94 29.14 -4.17
N VAL A 37 0.26 28.65 -3.15
CA VAL A 37 -0.89 29.32 -2.54
C VAL A 37 -0.53 29.83 -1.14
N THR A 38 -1.05 31.00 -0.78
CA THR A 38 -0.77 31.63 0.54
C THR A 38 -2.07 32.01 1.21
N GLY A 39 -2.25 31.61 2.46
CA GLY A 39 -3.43 31.90 3.26
C GLY A 39 -3.22 31.65 4.75
N ALA A 40 -4.19 32.03 5.57
CA ALA A 40 -4.16 31.68 6.98
C ALA A 40 -4.32 30.16 7.18
N LEU A 41 -3.55 29.59 8.11
CA LEU A 41 -3.65 28.18 8.49
C LEU A 41 -4.86 27.98 9.43
N VAL A 42 -5.71 26.99 9.14
CA VAL A 42 -6.91 26.67 9.95
C VAL A 42 -6.87 25.22 10.36
N ASP A 43 -6.97 24.97 11.66
CA ASP A 43 -7.07 23.62 12.21
C ASP A 43 -8.48 23.04 12.06
N LEU A 44 -8.57 21.87 11.43
CA LEU A 44 -9.78 21.05 11.30
C LEU A 44 -9.80 19.85 12.27
N GLY A 45 -8.92 19.81 13.28
CA GLY A 45 -8.82 18.69 14.21
C GLY A 45 -8.63 17.35 13.50
N GLY A 46 -9.51 16.37 13.78
CA GLY A 46 -9.52 15.06 13.08
C GLY A 46 -10.30 15.06 11.76
N GLY A 47 -10.75 16.21 11.27
CA GLY A 47 -11.54 16.33 10.03
C GLY A 47 -12.97 15.75 10.14
N SER A 48 -13.46 15.47 11.34
CA SER A 48 -14.84 15.03 11.56
C SER A 48 -15.86 16.11 11.20
N LEU A 49 -17.13 15.72 11.02
CA LEU A 49 -18.20 16.70 10.75
C LEU A 49 -18.25 17.81 11.83
N LEU A 50 -18.04 17.44 13.08
CA LEU A 50 -18.04 18.42 14.19
C LEU A 50 -16.86 19.37 14.11
N ASP A 51 -15.68 18.86 13.75
CA ASP A 51 -14.47 19.67 13.59
C ASP A 51 -14.62 20.66 12.43
N ARG A 52 -15.18 20.22 11.31
CA ARG A 52 -15.52 21.07 10.15
C ARG A 52 -16.48 22.19 10.53
N LEU A 53 -17.53 21.90 11.31
CA LEU A 53 -18.47 22.91 11.79
C LEU A 53 -17.83 23.93 12.76
N ARG A 54 -16.83 23.51 13.55
CA ARG A 54 -16.10 24.38 14.47
C ARG A 54 -15.08 25.28 13.79
N ALA A 55 -14.48 24.81 12.70
CA ALA A 55 -13.47 25.57 11.95
C ALA A 55 -14.02 26.84 11.33
N GLY A 56 -15.33 26.90 11.07
CA GLY A 56 -15.99 28.07 10.49
C GLY A 56 -15.64 28.27 9.01
N ASP A 57 -15.45 29.54 8.62
CA ASP A 57 -15.11 29.89 7.23
C ASP A 57 -13.66 29.52 6.89
N VAL A 58 -13.47 28.70 5.87
CA VAL A 58 -12.15 28.26 5.34
C VAL A 58 -11.84 28.83 3.95
N THR A 59 -12.69 29.71 3.44
CA THR A 59 -12.52 30.33 2.12
C THR A 59 -11.20 31.08 2.03
N GLY A 60 -10.39 30.79 1.01
CA GLY A 60 -9.08 31.40 0.80
C GLY A 60 -8.02 31.04 1.85
N LYS A 61 -8.24 29.97 2.61
CA LYS A 61 -7.33 29.53 3.69
C LYS A 61 -6.70 28.19 3.36
N ILE A 62 -5.63 27.85 4.08
CA ILE A 62 -4.99 26.53 4.06
C ILE A 62 -5.46 25.79 5.30
N VAL A 63 -6.01 24.59 5.12
CA VAL A 63 -6.51 23.77 6.23
C VAL A 63 -5.48 22.72 6.64
N ILE A 64 -5.43 22.41 7.94
CA ILE A 64 -4.68 21.27 8.48
C ILE A 64 -5.60 20.37 9.26
N PHE A 65 -5.44 19.07 9.13
CA PHE A 65 -6.10 18.08 9.98
C PHE A 65 -5.25 16.85 10.20
N THR A 66 -5.52 16.14 11.29
CA THR A 66 -4.80 14.93 11.67
C THR A 66 -5.55 13.68 11.20
N ALA A 67 -4.85 12.75 10.57
CA ALA A 67 -5.37 11.46 10.19
C ALA A 67 -4.51 10.34 10.78
N ARG A 68 -5.16 9.26 11.25
CA ARG A 68 -4.43 8.09 11.73
C ARG A 68 -3.97 7.22 10.58
N GLN A 69 -2.77 6.67 10.70
CA GLN A 69 -2.33 5.59 9.83
C GLN A 69 -3.12 4.31 10.14
N VAL A 70 -4.27 4.16 9.49
CA VAL A 70 -5.05 2.92 9.54
C VAL A 70 -5.16 2.41 8.11
N LEU A 71 -4.74 1.17 7.85
CA LEU A 71 -4.86 0.52 6.55
C LEU A 71 -6.23 0.84 5.91
N ASN A 72 -6.22 1.63 4.85
CA ASN A 72 -7.36 2.04 4.03
C ASN A 72 -8.49 2.87 4.70
N ALA A 73 -8.68 2.83 6.02
CA ALA A 73 -9.77 3.56 6.68
C ALA A 73 -9.48 5.04 6.89
N ALA A 74 -8.23 5.41 7.15
CA ALA A 74 -7.81 6.81 7.28
C ALA A 74 -8.02 7.59 5.98
N THR A 75 -7.85 6.93 4.85
CA THR A 75 -7.99 7.53 3.52
C THR A 75 -9.41 8.02 3.25
N VAL A 76 -10.44 7.29 3.68
CA VAL A 76 -11.85 7.70 3.48
C VAL A 76 -12.20 8.93 4.28
N GLY A 77 -11.83 8.98 5.56
CA GLY A 77 -12.11 10.13 6.43
C GLY A 77 -11.34 11.37 6.00
N ALA A 78 -10.05 11.23 5.68
CA ALA A 78 -9.21 12.29 5.15
C ALA A 78 -9.77 12.81 3.82
N GLN A 79 -10.23 11.92 2.96
CA GLN A 79 -10.81 12.31 1.69
C GLN A 79 -12.07 13.15 1.84
N GLN A 80 -12.98 12.75 2.70
CA GLN A 80 -14.20 13.53 3.00
C GLN A 80 -13.87 14.91 3.59
N ALA A 81 -12.78 15.03 4.37
CA ALA A 81 -12.32 16.31 4.88
C ALA A 81 -11.73 17.20 3.78
N LEU A 82 -10.95 16.61 2.85
CA LEU A 82 -10.40 17.32 1.69
C LEU A 82 -11.49 17.78 0.72
N ASP A 83 -12.46 16.93 0.42
CA ASP A 83 -13.58 17.27 -0.46
C ASP A 83 -14.41 18.43 0.13
N TRP A 84 -14.75 18.33 1.41
CA TRP A 84 -15.44 19.40 2.11
C TRP A 84 -14.63 20.69 2.09
N ALA A 85 -13.32 20.65 2.36
CA ALA A 85 -12.48 21.85 2.36
C ALA A 85 -12.44 22.53 0.98
N ALA A 86 -12.30 21.73 -0.08
CA ALA A 86 -12.36 22.22 -1.46
C ALA A 86 -13.72 22.87 -1.77
N GLU A 87 -14.83 22.22 -1.42
CA GLU A 87 -16.20 22.74 -1.62
C GLU A 87 -16.44 24.05 -0.85
N GLN A 88 -15.79 24.21 0.32
CA GLN A 88 -15.87 25.46 1.11
C GLN A 88 -14.86 26.54 0.67
N GLY A 89 -14.13 26.32 -0.43
CA GLY A 89 -13.22 27.31 -1.00
C GLY A 89 -11.87 27.42 -0.31
N ALA A 90 -11.41 26.41 0.42
CA ALA A 90 -10.01 26.30 0.85
C ALA A 90 -9.09 26.28 -0.38
N ILE A 91 -7.89 26.88 -0.24
CA ILE A 91 -6.91 27.00 -1.33
C ILE A 91 -5.77 25.99 -1.22
N GLY A 92 -5.68 25.26 -0.14
CA GLY A 92 -4.69 24.22 0.10
C GLY A 92 -5.00 23.42 1.35
N ALA A 93 -4.38 22.25 1.48
CA ALA A 93 -4.54 21.37 2.64
C ALA A 93 -3.22 20.74 3.07
N ILE A 94 -3.08 20.52 4.37
CA ILE A 94 -2.01 19.76 5.00
C ILE A 94 -2.65 18.62 5.79
N VAL A 95 -2.21 17.39 5.54
CA VAL A 95 -2.67 16.21 6.27
C VAL A 95 -1.54 15.74 7.17
N ALA A 96 -1.70 15.87 8.47
CA ALA A 96 -0.78 15.30 9.45
C ALA A 96 -1.13 13.82 9.66
N ILE A 97 -0.20 12.93 9.35
CA ILE A 97 -0.41 11.50 9.55
C ILE A 97 0.20 11.10 10.89
N GLU A 98 -0.63 10.58 11.79
CA GLU A 98 -0.16 9.92 13.02
C GLU A 98 0.62 8.68 12.61
N GLY A 99 1.92 8.70 12.76
CA GLY A 99 2.85 7.65 12.36
C GLY A 99 4.10 7.64 13.25
N PRO A 100 4.99 6.67 13.07
CA PRO A 100 6.15 6.54 13.93
C PRO A 100 7.15 7.68 13.70
N SER A 101 7.65 8.26 14.78
CA SER A 101 8.85 9.12 14.79
C SER A 101 8.80 10.29 13.79
N ASN A 102 7.66 10.92 13.61
CA ASN A 102 7.49 12.02 12.63
C ASN A 102 7.77 11.62 11.18
N GLU A 103 7.65 10.34 10.84
CA GLU A 103 7.85 9.84 9.46
C GLU A 103 6.79 10.38 8.51
N LEU A 104 7.22 10.65 7.28
CA LEU A 104 6.29 10.90 6.18
C LEU A 104 5.67 9.55 5.77
N VAL A 105 4.35 9.47 5.78
CA VAL A 105 3.64 8.24 5.40
C VAL A 105 2.77 8.52 4.18
N ALA A 106 3.11 7.88 3.05
CA ALA A 106 2.25 7.96 1.87
C ALA A 106 0.97 7.15 2.08
N GLN A 107 -0.14 7.67 1.59
CA GLN A 107 -1.45 7.01 1.65
C GLN A 107 -1.95 6.69 0.26
N ASN A 108 -2.48 5.49 0.08
CA ASN A 108 -3.12 5.08 -1.15
C ASN A 108 -4.56 5.60 -1.24
N TYR A 109 -5.02 5.72 -2.45
CA TYR A 109 -6.38 6.09 -2.77
C TYR A 109 -7.20 4.86 -3.12
N ASN A 110 -8.42 4.77 -2.61
CA ASN A 110 -9.27 3.61 -2.84
C ASN A 110 -10.04 3.66 -4.18
N THR A 111 -10.14 4.84 -4.78
CA THR A 111 -10.82 5.03 -6.07
C THR A 111 -10.07 6.05 -6.92
N PHE A 112 -10.00 5.80 -8.22
CA PHE A 112 -9.45 6.77 -9.16
C PHE A 112 -10.60 7.62 -9.73
N GLU A 113 -10.80 8.80 -9.15
CA GLU A 113 -11.82 9.76 -9.58
C GLU A 113 -11.24 10.94 -10.39
N GLY A 114 -9.97 10.84 -10.75
CA GLY A 114 -9.23 11.91 -11.41
C GLY A 114 -8.34 12.70 -10.44
N LEU A 115 -7.69 13.73 -10.96
CA LEU A 115 -6.90 14.66 -10.15
C LEU A 115 -7.84 15.59 -9.39
N ARG A 116 -7.52 15.85 -8.14
CA ARG A 116 -8.24 16.81 -7.31
C ARG A 116 -7.73 18.21 -7.56
N GLU A 117 -8.59 19.20 -7.35
CA GLU A 117 -8.21 20.62 -7.53
C GLU A 117 -7.43 21.17 -6.34
N LEU A 118 -7.67 20.67 -5.11
CA LEU A 118 -7.07 21.19 -3.89
C LEU A 118 -5.60 20.72 -3.74
N PRO A 119 -4.62 21.63 -3.80
CA PRO A 119 -3.22 21.30 -3.50
C PRO A 119 -3.10 20.77 -2.08
N THR A 120 -2.54 19.55 -1.92
CA THR A 120 -2.51 18.88 -0.62
C THR A 120 -1.16 18.22 -0.38
N VAL A 121 -0.62 18.36 0.83
CA VAL A 121 0.60 17.68 1.27
C VAL A 121 0.38 16.88 2.54
N VAL A 122 1.24 15.89 2.77
CA VAL A 122 1.36 15.13 4.01
C VAL A 122 2.54 15.66 4.81
N VAL A 123 2.38 15.70 6.12
CA VAL A 123 3.44 15.93 7.11
C VAL A 123 3.44 14.80 8.14
N GLY A 124 4.57 14.62 8.83
CA GLY A 124 4.65 13.72 9.97
C GLY A 124 3.86 14.23 11.18
N GLU A 125 3.67 13.37 12.17
CA GLU A 125 2.84 13.63 13.34
C GLU A 125 3.30 14.85 14.14
N PHE A 126 4.60 14.95 14.45
CA PHE A 126 5.12 16.05 15.30
C PHE A 126 5.10 17.37 14.57
N ASP A 127 5.43 17.38 13.27
CA ASP A 127 5.27 18.57 12.43
C ASP A 127 3.81 18.98 12.35
N GLY A 128 2.89 18.03 12.25
CA GLY A 128 1.46 18.26 12.26
C GLY A 128 0.99 18.90 13.57
N GLN A 129 1.40 18.38 14.72
CA GLN A 129 1.11 18.96 16.02
C GLN A 129 1.62 20.39 16.13
N ARG A 130 2.85 20.65 15.65
CA ARG A 130 3.42 21.99 15.63
C ARG A 130 2.64 22.94 14.72
N LEU A 131 2.22 22.48 13.56
CA LEU A 131 1.40 23.28 12.64
C LEU A 131 0.02 23.62 13.21
N VAL A 132 -0.60 22.72 13.96
CA VAL A 132 -1.86 22.96 14.68
C VAL A 132 -1.68 24.08 15.70
N GLU A 133 -0.56 24.11 16.44
CA GLU A 133 -0.24 25.22 17.37
C GLU A 133 -0.06 26.56 16.65
N LEU A 134 0.33 26.55 15.38
CA LEU A 134 0.51 27.72 14.53
C LEU A 134 -0.76 28.11 13.76
N ALA A 135 -1.90 27.51 14.07
CA ALA A 135 -3.18 27.90 13.44
C ALA A 135 -3.46 29.40 13.63
N GLY A 136 -3.90 30.04 12.56
CA GLY A 136 -4.07 31.51 12.49
C GLY A 136 -2.88 32.25 11.84
N GLN A 137 -1.70 31.67 11.81
CA GLN A 137 -0.53 32.22 11.12
C GLN A 137 -0.68 32.12 9.60
N THR A 138 0.14 32.88 8.87
CA THR A 138 0.19 32.81 7.40
C THR A 138 1.00 31.60 6.98
N ALA A 139 0.38 30.73 6.19
CA ALA A 139 1.02 29.57 5.57
C ALA A 139 1.13 29.75 4.06
N GLN A 140 2.21 29.22 3.47
CA GLN A 140 2.39 29.05 2.03
C GLN A 140 2.53 27.58 1.72
N LEU A 141 1.87 27.12 0.66
CA LEU A 141 1.94 25.76 0.18
C LEU A 141 2.33 25.75 -1.30
N ILE A 142 3.37 25.00 -1.64
CA ILE A 142 3.79 24.76 -3.02
C ILE A 142 3.68 23.26 -3.29
N VAL A 143 2.97 22.90 -4.35
CA VAL A 143 2.85 21.52 -4.82
C VAL A 143 3.13 21.52 -6.32
N ASP A 144 4.37 21.22 -6.68
CA ASP A 144 4.82 21.06 -8.06
C ASP A 144 4.90 19.56 -8.37
N ALA A 145 3.77 18.98 -8.72
CA ALA A 145 3.64 17.57 -9.07
C ALA A 145 3.28 17.46 -10.54
N THR A 146 4.26 17.19 -11.37
CA THR A 146 4.01 16.86 -12.78
C THR A 146 3.43 15.46 -12.89
N VAL A 147 2.16 15.36 -13.25
CA VAL A 147 1.56 14.08 -13.67
C VAL A 147 2.01 13.80 -15.11
N ALA A 148 2.78 12.74 -15.30
CA ALA A 148 3.14 12.33 -16.64
C ALA A 148 1.90 11.84 -17.38
N GLU A 149 1.61 12.46 -18.53
CA GLU A 149 0.60 11.96 -19.47
C GLU A 149 0.95 10.52 -19.89
N PRO A 150 -0.07 9.68 -20.18
CA PRO A 150 0.16 8.34 -20.72
C PRO A 150 1.04 8.40 -21.98
N GLY A 151 2.21 7.78 -21.93
CA GLY A 151 3.17 7.80 -23.01
C GLY A 151 4.44 7.03 -22.67
N PRO A 152 5.49 7.11 -23.49
CA PRO A 152 6.75 6.39 -23.23
C PRO A 152 7.40 6.70 -21.88
N GLU A 153 6.98 7.79 -21.25
CA GLU A 153 7.52 8.29 -19.99
C GLU A 153 6.59 8.06 -18.77
N GLY A 154 5.33 7.63 -19.00
CA GLY A 154 4.31 7.41 -17.98
C GLY A 154 3.74 6.01 -18.02
N TYR A 155 4.56 4.96 -18.09
CA TYR A 155 4.11 3.57 -18.04
C TYR A 155 4.64 2.83 -16.83
N SER A 156 3.92 1.81 -16.42
CA SER A 156 4.37 0.80 -15.47
C SER A 156 4.52 -0.53 -16.21
N SER A 157 5.50 -1.33 -15.79
CA SER A 157 5.80 -2.62 -16.42
C SER A 157 5.43 -3.77 -15.50
N ASN A 158 4.94 -4.85 -16.11
CA ASN A 158 4.82 -6.15 -15.46
C ASN A 158 5.81 -7.11 -16.11
N SER A 159 6.41 -7.98 -15.30
CA SER A 159 7.21 -9.09 -15.77
C SER A 159 6.55 -10.39 -15.37
N TYR A 160 6.54 -11.37 -16.24
CA TYR A 160 6.02 -12.69 -15.92
C TYR A 160 6.82 -13.80 -16.62
N VAL A 161 6.86 -14.95 -15.96
CA VAL A 161 7.59 -16.13 -16.43
C VAL A 161 6.67 -17.33 -16.37
N PHE A 162 6.62 -18.11 -17.45
CA PHE A 162 5.90 -19.37 -17.52
C PHE A 162 6.85 -20.55 -17.22
N LEU A 163 6.41 -21.43 -16.33
CA LEU A 163 6.95 -22.77 -16.17
C LEU A 163 5.90 -23.76 -16.72
N PRO A 164 6.05 -24.25 -17.96
CA PRO A 164 5.05 -25.06 -18.61
C PRO A 164 4.83 -26.38 -17.88
N GLY A 165 3.57 -26.73 -17.64
CA GLY A 165 3.13 -28.01 -17.10
C GLY A 165 2.62 -28.97 -18.19
N GLN A 166 2.10 -30.12 -17.76
CA GLN A 166 1.43 -31.12 -18.63
C GLN A 166 0.13 -30.53 -19.18
N ASP A 167 -0.71 -29.98 -18.30
CA ASP A 167 -1.85 -29.19 -18.67
C ASP A 167 -1.39 -27.73 -18.91
N ARG A 168 -1.73 -27.20 -20.08
CA ARG A 168 -1.42 -25.83 -20.51
C ARG A 168 -2.63 -24.92 -20.51
N GLU A 169 -3.79 -25.44 -20.26
CA GLU A 169 -5.04 -24.66 -20.22
C GLU A 169 -5.25 -24.05 -18.84
N HIS A 170 -4.91 -24.77 -17.77
CA HIS A 170 -5.03 -24.27 -16.39
C HIS A 170 -3.71 -23.69 -15.87
N LEU A 171 -3.83 -22.60 -15.13
CA LEU A 171 -2.70 -21.84 -14.63
C LEU A 171 -2.74 -21.72 -13.10
N LEU A 172 -1.64 -22.04 -12.43
CA LEU A 172 -1.37 -21.55 -11.09
C LEU A 172 -0.58 -20.25 -11.21
N VAL A 173 -1.17 -19.13 -10.82
CA VAL A 173 -0.48 -17.84 -10.85
C VAL A 173 0.05 -17.53 -9.45
N ILE A 174 1.35 -17.26 -9.34
CA ILE A 174 2.01 -16.85 -8.10
C ILE A 174 2.58 -15.46 -8.33
N GLY A 175 2.19 -14.49 -7.52
CA GLY A 175 2.53 -13.09 -7.80
C GLY A 175 2.87 -12.25 -6.59
N THR A 176 3.64 -11.21 -6.87
CA THR A 176 3.98 -10.15 -5.91
C THR A 176 4.17 -8.82 -6.64
N PRO A 177 3.84 -7.67 -6.02
CA PRO A 177 4.22 -6.37 -6.55
C PRO A 177 5.73 -6.12 -6.40
N VAL A 178 6.26 -5.28 -7.28
CA VAL A 178 7.68 -4.88 -7.26
C VAL A 178 7.87 -3.38 -7.06
N ASN A 179 6.79 -2.65 -6.85
CA ASN A 179 6.81 -1.22 -6.58
C ASN A 179 6.02 -0.89 -5.32
N GLY A 180 6.25 0.29 -4.79
CA GLY A 180 5.57 0.86 -3.64
C GLY A 180 6.08 2.27 -3.40
N TRP A 181 5.72 2.84 -2.27
CA TRP A 181 6.18 4.15 -1.85
C TRP A 181 7.59 4.06 -1.23
N PHE A 182 8.45 5.00 -1.59
CA PHE A 182 9.80 5.11 -1.05
C PHE A 182 10.66 3.85 -1.26
N THR A 183 11.22 3.29 -0.18
CA THR A 183 12.21 2.20 -0.23
C THR A 183 11.64 0.79 -0.19
N VAL A 184 10.45 0.58 0.33
CA VAL A 184 9.68 -0.69 0.39
C VAL A 184 10.47 -1.94 0.80
N GLY A 185 11.45 -1.78 1.70
CA GLY A 185 12.37 -2.86 2.08
C GLY A 185 11.69 -4.02 2.77
N SER A 186 10.89 -3.77 3.81
CA SER A 186 10.13 -4.82 4.51
C SER A 186 8.79 -5.10 3.86
N GLU A 187 8.23 -4.15 3.14
CA GLU A 187 6.95 -4.27 2.47
C GLU A 187 7.02 -5.26 1.30
N ARG A 188 7.96 -5.07 0.35
CA ARG A 188 8.03 -5.81 -0.91
C ARG A 188 9.20 -6.78 -1.01
N GLY A 189 10.33 -6.45 -0.37
CA GLY A 189 11.53 -7.29 -0.43
C GLY A 189 11.28 -8.77 -0.15
N PRO A 190 10.57 -9.13 0.95
CA PRO A 190 10.23 -10.51 1.27
C PRO A 190 9.38 -11.23 0.21
N GLY A 191 8.39 -10.54 -0.35
CA GLY A 191 7.55 -11.09 -1.44
C GLY A 191 8.35 -11.39 -2.69
N VAL A 192 9.18 -10.45 -3.12
CA VAL A 192 10.05 -10.61 -4.31
C VAL A 192 11.05 -11.75 -4.09
N GLY A 193 11.74 -11.78 -2.94
CA GLY A 193 12.68 -12.84 -2.59
C GLY A 193 12.01 -14.22 -2.54
N GLY A 194 10.84 -14.30 -1.92
CA GLY A 194 10.04 -15.52 -1.83
C GLY A 194 9.57 -16.02 -3.20
N LEU A 195 9.12 -15.11 -4.07
CA LEU A 195 8.70 -15.48 -5.43
C LEU A 195 9.86 -16.03 -6.26
N ILE A 196 11.04 -15.43 -6.16
CA ILE A 196 12.26 -15.94 -6.83
C ILE A 196 12.64 -17.32 -6.28
N TYR A 197 12.54 -17.54 -4.97
CA TYR A 197 12.80 -18.83 -4.35
C TYR A 197 11.82 -19.90 -4.87
N LEU A 198 10.52 -19.64 -4.88
CA LEU A 198 9.50 -20.55 -5.37
C LEU A 198 9.68 -20.87 -6.86
N ALA A 199 10.05 -19.86 -7.67
CA ALA A 199 10.32 -20.09 -9.09
C ALA A 199 11.50 -21.05 -9.31
N ARG A 200 12.58 -20.90 -8.56
CA ARG A 200 13.73 -21.81 -8.60
C ARG A 200 13.35 -23.21 -8.10
N TYR A 201 12.68 -23.27 -6.96
CA TYR A 201 12.23 -24.54 -6.38
C TYR A 201 11.39 -25.37 -7.37
N LEU A 202 10.39 -24.75 -8.01
CA LEU A 202 9.53 -25.46 -8.97
C LEU A 202 10.24 -25.79 -10.28
N ALA A 203 11.16 -24.94 -10.74
CA ALA A 203 11.98 -25.23 -11.91
C ALA A 203 12.90 -26.45 -11.65
N ASP A 204 13.56 -26.49 -10.50
CA ASP A 204 14.41 -27.62 -10.09
C ASP A 204 13.60 -28.91 -9.91
N ARG A 205 12.38 -28.81 -9.34
CA ARG A 205 11.45 -29.93 -9.22
C ARG A 205 11.06 -30.47 -10.59
N ALA A 206 10.68 -29.56 -11.51
CA ALA A 206 10.30 -29.98 -12.87
C ALA A 206 11.46 -30.63 -13.66
N GLN A 207 12.69 -30.21 -13.40
CA GLN A 207 13.87 -30.87 -14.01
C GLN A 207 14.12 -32.26 -13.48
N ARG A 208 13.89 -32.49 -12.17
CA ARG A 208 14.16 -33.80 -11.53
C ARG A 208 13.04 -34.82 -11.71
N GLU A 209 11.79 -34.34 -11.64
CA GLU A 209 10.60 -35.20 -11.52
C GLU A 209 9.75 -35.20 -12.80
N GLY A 210 10.08 -34.36 -13.77
CA GLY A 210 9.31 -34.15 -14.99
C GLY A 210 8.37 -32.98 -14.89
N PRO A 211 7.63 -32.66 -15.97
CA PRO A 211 6.76 -31.47 -16.02
C PRO A 211 5.72 -31.49 -14.88
N LEU A 212 5.46 -30.28 -14.31
CA LEU A 212 4.42 -30.10 -13.31
C LEU A 212 3.03 -30.47 -13.84
N PRO A 213 2.05 -30.80 -12.99
CA PRO A 213 0.70 -31.17 -13.44
C PRO A 213 0.07 -30.14 -14.35
N TYR A 214 0.15 -28.85 -14.03
CA TYR A 214 -0.30 -27.75 -14.87
C TYR A 214 0.66 -26.56 -14.83
N THR A 215 0.46 -25.61 -15.73
CA THR A 215 1.39 -24.49 -15.93
C THR A 215 1.42 -23.55 -14.73
N VAL A 216 2.61 -23.17 -14.26
CA VAL A 216 2.80 -22.15 -13.24
C VAL A 216 3.26 -20.85 -13.90
N VAL A 217 2.65 -19.72 -13.49
CA VAL A 217 3.02 -18.40 -13.96
C VAL A 217 3.48 -17.56 -12.77
N PHE A 218 4.71 -17.10 -12.81
CA PHE A 218 5.25 -16.16 -11.81
C PHE A 218 5.08 -14.73 -12.31
N THR A 219 4.48 -13.85 -11.50
CA THR A 219 4.19 -12.48 -11.90
C THR A 219 4.81 -11.46 -10.95
N PHE A 220 5.55 -10.52 -11.52
CA PHE A 220 6.13 -9.37 -10.85
C PHE A 220 5.41 -8.13 -11.35
N THR A 221 4.53 -7.54 -10.55
CA THR A 221 3.60 -6.52 -11.03
C THR A 221 3.98 -5.11 -10.59
N GLY A 222 3.86 -4.17 -11.52
CA GLY A 222 3.96 -2.75 -11.26
C GLY A 222 2.59 -2.12 -10.94
N ALA A 223 2.57 -0.81 -10.75
CA ALA A 223 1.36 -0.02 -10.50
C ALA A 223 0.48 -0.54 -9.35
N HIS A 224 1.10 -1.11 -8.30
CA HIS A 224 0.37 -1.58 -7.12
C HIS A 224 -0.33 -0.43 -6.41
N GLU A 225 0.41 0.65 -6.15
CA GLU A 225 -0.12 1.82 -5.43
C GLU A 225 -1.16 2.61 -6.24
N VAL A 226 -1.35 2.23 -7.49
CA VAL A 226 -2.40 2.73 -8.38
C VAL A 226 -3.47 1.66 -8.54
N LEU A 227 -4.19 1.35 -7.47
CA LEU A 227 -5.33 0.42 -7.42
C LEU A 227 -4.99 -1.02 -7.88
N GLY A 228 -3.72 -1.44 -7.85
CA GLY A 228 -3.32 -2.77 -8.30
C GLY A 228 -3.46 -3.01 -9.81
N PHE A 229 -3.49 -1.96 -10.63
CA PHE A 229 -3.71 -2.06 -12.09
C PHE A 229 -2.75 -3.03 -12.78
N GLY A 230 -1.50 -3.14 -12.29
CA GLY A 230 -0.55 -4.09 -12.86
C GLY A 230 -1.01 -5.53 -12.75
N GLN A 231 -1.46 -5.94 -11.57
CA GLN A 231 -1.97 -7.28 -11.31
C GLN A 231 -3.27 -7.56 -12.09
N GLU A 232 -4.19 -6.62 -12.05
CA GLU A 232 -5.46 -6.74 -12.81
C GLU A 232 -5.18 -6.99 -14.29
N ARG A 233 -4.27 -6.19 -14.87
CA ARG A 233 -3.93 -6.30 -16.29
C ARG A 233 -3.29 -7.65 -16.63
N VAL A 234 -2.40 -8.15 -15.79
CA VAL A 234 -1.80 -9.48 -15.99
C VAL A 234 -2.86 -10.57 -15.96
N LEU A 235 -3.71 -10.59 -14.94
CA LEU A 235 -4.76 -11.61 -14.80
C LEU A 235 -5.76 -11.57 -15.98
N GLN A 236 -6.14 -10.38 -16.43
CA GLN A 236 -6.97 -10.22 -17.63
C GLN A 236 -6.29 -10.78 -18.89
N CYS A 237 -5.00 -10.52 -19.09
CA CYS A 237 -4.25 -11.02 -20.23
C CYS A 237 -4.04 -12.53 -20.20
N LEU A 238 -3.90 -13.15 -19.02
CA LEU A 238 -3.79 -14.60 -18.87
C LEU A 238 -5.12 -15.32 -19.14
N GLY A 239 -6.24 -14.61 -19.02
CA GLY A 239 -7.60 -15.14 -19.10
C GLY A 239 -8.07 -15.67 -17.75
N PRO A 240 -8.96 -14.93 -17.04
CA PRO A 240 -9.38 -15.28 -15.68
C PRO A 240 -9.90 -16.71 -15.53
N SER A 241 -10.66 -17.20 -16.52
CA SER A 241 -11.19 -18.58 -16.51
C SER A 241 -10.14 -19.68 -16.63
N ARG A 242 -8.92 -19.33 -17.01
CA ARG A 242 -7.79 -20.29 -17.05
C ARG A 242 -7.01 -20.31 -15.73
N VAL A 243 -7.19 -19.31 -14.87
CA VAL A 243 -6.47 -19.21 -13.61
C VAL A 243 -7.19 -20.04 -12.56
N ALA A 244 -6.68 -21.25 -12.30
CA ALA A 244 -7.21 -22.14 -11.27
C ALA A 244 -7.07 -21.54 -9.87
N SER A 245 -5.93 -20.87 -9.60
CA SER A 245 -5.69 -20.15 -8.34
C SER A 245 -4.66 -19.04 -8.51
N TYR A 246 -4.83 -17.95 -7.75
CA TYR A 246 -3.84 -16.90 -7.58
C TYR A 246 -3.27 -16.95 -6.15
N VAL A 247 -1.97 -17.14 -6.04
CA VAL A 247 -1.22 -17.13 -4.78
C VAL A 247 -0.45 -15.82 -4.67
N HIS A 248 -0.82 -15.02 -3.68
CA HIS A 248 -0.25 -13.71 -3.46
C HIS A 248 0.83 -13.72 -2.38
N LEU A 249 2.02 -13.26 -2.71
CA LEU A 249 3.08 -12.95 -1.74
C LEU A 249 3.04 -11.44 -1.47
N GLY A 250 2.25 -11.04 -0.49
CA GLY A 250 1.96 -9.63 -0.24
C GLY A 250 2.95 -8.93 0.68
N ALA A 251 2.50 -7.79 1.18
CA ALA A 251 3.25 -6.96 2.09
C ALA A 251 3.41 -7.60 3.48
N GLY A 252 4.49 -7.24 4.16
CA GLY A 252 4.65 -7.53 5.58
C GLY A 252 4.94 -8.99 5.94
N LEU A 253 5.36 -9.83 4.99
CA LEU A 253 5.64 -11.26 5.23
C LEU A 253 6.64 -11.50 6.35
N ALA A 254 7.62 -10.61 6.49
CA ALA A 254 8.73 -10.75 7.43
C ALA A 254 9.02 -9.48 8.23
N SER A 255 8.10 -8.52 8.26
CA SER A 255 8.28 -7.27 8.97
C SER A 255 8.46 -7.49 10.46
N ARG A 256 9.45 -6.80 11.04
CA ARG A 256 9.66 -6.77 12.50
C ARG A 256 8.54 -6.00 13.17
N GLY A 257 8.10 -6.46 14.32
CA GLY A 257 7.17 -5.73 15.18
C GLY A 257 7.89 -4.63 15.96
N TYR A 258 7.25 -3.47 16.04
CA TYR A 258 7.71 -2.32 16.81
C TYR A 258 6.58 -1.81 17.69
N ILE A 259 6.95 -1.20 18.81
CA ILE A 259 6.10 -0.35 19.65
C ILE A 259 6.75 1.01 19.75
N GLU A 260 5.95 2.04 19.82
CA GLU A 260 6.47 3.39 20.03
C GLU A 260 6.56 3.70 21.52
N ARG A 261 7.71 4.23 21.95
CA ARG A 261 7.95 4.73 23.31
C ARG A 261 8.58 6.11 23.25
N ALA A 262 7.90 7.08 23.79
CA ALA A 262 8.36 8.48 23.83
C ALA A 262 8.79 9.02 22.45
N GLY A 263 8.04 8.68 21.39
CA GLY A 263 8.34 9.08 20.02
C GLY A 263 9.40 8.23 19.31
N GLU A 264 9.94 7.19 19.96
CA GLU A 264 10.98 6.33 19.39
C GLU A 264 10.45 4.90 19.14
N PRO A 265 10.65 4.34 17.93
CA PRO A 265 10.22 2.98 17.61
C PRO A 265 11.17 1.96 18.23
N MET A 266 10.64 1.11 19.09
CA MET A 266 11.36 0.05 19.80
C MET A 266 10.96 -1.32 19.25
N PRO A 267 11.94 -2.18 18.82
CA PRO A 267 11.62 -3.52 18.33
C PRO A 267 11.06 -4.39 19.47
N THR A 268 10.02 -5.16 19.16
CA THR A 268 9.38 -6.07 20.12
C THR A 268 10.06 -7.43 20.21
N GLY A 269 10.93 -7.76 19.25
CA GLY A 269 11.48 -9.11 19.08
C GLY A 269 10.51 -10.12 18.48
N LEU A 270 9.34 -9.68 18.05
CA LEU A 270 8.30 -10.48 17.40
C LEU A 270 8.03 -9.97 15.97
N PRO A 271 7.39 -10.77 15.11
CA PRO A 271 6.87 -10.27 13.83
C PRO A 271 5.85 -9.15 14.03
N ALA A 272 5.68 -8.30 13.03
CA ALA A 272 4.57 -7.34 13.01
C ALA A 272 3.22 -8.07 13.11
N THR A 273 2.31 -7.53 13.90
CA THR A 273 1.02 -8.17 14.20
C THR A 273 -0.05 -7.92 13.14
N GLN A 274 0.17 -6.96 12.25
CA GLN A 274 -0.77 -6.63 11.17
C GLN A 274 -0.51 -7.51 9.94
N ARG A 275 -0.62 -8.83 10.09
CA ARG A 275 -0.58 -9.79 8.98
C ARG A 275 -1.88 -10.57 8.93
N ALA A 276 -2.44 -10.71 7.74
CA ALA A 276 -3.61 -11.52 7.51
C ALA A 276 -3.35 -12.51 6.37
N LEU A 277 -3.65 -13.78 6.60
CA LEU A 277 -3.81 -14.77 5.54
C LEU A 277 -5.22 -14.60 4.99
N VAL A 278 -5.33 -14.00 3.83
CA VAL A 278 -6.60 -13.72 3.15
C VAL A 278 -6.87 -14.85 2.18
N ILE A 279 -8.04 -15.47 2.28
CA ILE A 279 -8.42 -16.63 1.47
C ILE A 279 -9.82 -16.36 0.90
N SER A 280 -10.00 -16.57 -0.42
CA SER A 280 -11.34 -16.58 -1.00
C SER A 280 -12.15 -17.80 -0.52
N GLU A 281 -13.46 -17.66 -0.43
CA GLU A 281 -14.37 -18.75 -0.11
C GLU A 281 -14.23 -19.88 -1.15
N ASN A 282 -13.28 -20.75 -0.91
CA ASN A 282 -13.00 -21.96 -1.69
C ASN A 282 -12.46 -23.03 -0.75
N LEU A 283 -13.20 -24.11 -0.55
CA LEU A 283 -12.87 -25.14 0.44
C LEU A 283 -11.49 -25.79 0.19
N VAL A 284 -11.09 -25.93 -1.06
CA VAL A 284 -9.79 -26.52 -1.42
C VAL A 284 -8.67 -25.58 -1.00
N LEU A 285 -8.76 -24.31 -1.35
CA LEU A 285 -7.78 -23.31 -0.96
C LEU A 285 -7.72 -23.11 0.55
N GLU A 286 -8.87 -23.04 1.20
CA GLU A 286 -8.96 -22.86 2.66
C GLU A 286 -8.30 -24.02 3.40
N THR A 287 -8.60 -25.28 2.99
CA THR A 287 -8.01 -26.47 3.59
C THR A 287 -6.50 -26.49 3.40
N ALA A 288 -6.02 -26.24 2.18
CA ALA A 288 -4.59 -26.23 1.87
C ALA A 288 -3.85 -25.11 2.61
N ALA A 289 -4.44 -23.91 2.65
CA ALA A 289 -3.86 -22.75 3.32
C ALA A 289 -3.78 -22.94 4.83
N LEU A 290 -4.85 -23.39 5.48
CA LEU A 290 -4.86 -23.61 6.93
C LEU A 290 -3.86 -24.69 7.33
N ALA A 291 -3.68 -25.74 6.52
CA ALA A 291 -2.67 -26.77 6.76
C ALA A 291 -1.24 -26.23 6.59
N ALA A 292 -0.97 -25.47 5.51
CA ALA A 292 0.36 -24.97 5.20
C ALA A 292 0.84 -23.86 6.17
N PHE A 293 -0.07 -23.02 6.67
CA PHE A 293 0.25 -21.89 7.53
C PHE A 293 -0.04 -22.09 9.02
N ALA A 294 -0.31 -23.34 9.44
CA ALA A 294 -0.67 -23.67 10.82
C ALA A 294 0.35 -23.18 11.87
N ASP A 295 1.64 -23.23 11.54
CA ASP A 295 2.73 -22.87 12.44
C ASP A 295 3.26 -21.42 12.24
N VAL A 296 2.66 -20.64 11.34
CA VAL A 296 3.10 -19.27 11.10
C VAL A 296 2.55 -18.33 12.17
N ILE A 297 3.45 -17.85 13.02
CA ILE A 297 3.13 -16.99 14.16
C ILE A 297 2.57 -15.63 13.71
N ALA A 298 1.64 -15.09 14.50
CA ALA A 298 1.07 -13.73 14.35
C ALA A 298 0.38 -13.48 12.99
N THR A 299 -0.31 -14.50 12.47
CA THR A 299 -1.10 -14.37 11.25
C THR A 299 -2.58 -14.55 11.57
N GLN A 300 -3.39 -13.54 11.25
CA GLN A 300 -4.84 -13.66 11.31
C GLN A 300 -5.34 -14.35 10.03
N VAL A 301 -6.32 -15.22 10.15
CA VAL A 301 -6.98 -15.84 8.99
C VAL A 301 -8.25 -15.08 8.69
N LEU A 302 -8.39 -14.63 7.45
CA LEU A 302 -9.57 -13.91 6.97
C LEU A 302 -10.08 -14.63 5.71
N THR A 303 -11.27 -15.22 5.83
CA THR A 303 -11.99 -15.74 4.66
C THR A 303 -12.85 -14.63 4.07
N VAL A 304 -12.73 -14.39 2.79
CA VAL A 304 -13.41 -13.29 2.08
C VAL A 304 -14.28 -13.85 0.96
N SER A 305 -15.56 -13.48 0.99
CA SER A 305 -16.49 -13.82 -0.09
C SER A 305 -16.20 -13.01 -1.35
N PRO A 306 -16.33 -13.59 -2.54
CA PRO A 306 -16.27 -12.83 -3.78
C PRO A 306 -17.27 -11.66 -3.78
N GLY A 307 -16.77 -10.45 -4.02
CA GLY A 307 -17.57 -9.22 -3.92
C GLY A 307 -17.72 -8.65 -2.50
N GLY A 308 -17.07 -9.22 -1.50
CA GLY A 308 -17.03 -8.69 -0.12
C GLY A 308 -16.34 -7.31 -0.05
N VAL A 309 -16.75 -6.52 0.96
CA VAL A 309 -16.31 -5.11 1.13
C VAL A 309 -14.85 -5.00 1.56
N PHE A 310 -14.29 -6.05 2.17
CA PHE A 310 -12.91 -6.05 2.66
C PHE A 310 -11.99 -6.77 1.68
N ASN A 311 -11.05 -6.03 1.14
CA ASN A 311 -10.14 -6.55 0.16
C ASN A 311 -8.76 -5.90 0.31
N PRO A 312 -7.79 -6.60 0.92
CA PRO A 312 -6.47 -6.05 1.12
C PRO A 312 -5.60 -6.19 -0.13
N GLY A 313 -5.15 -5.04 -0.61
CA GLY A 313 -4.08 -4.97 -1.59
C GLY A 313 -4.41 -5.61 -2.93
N GLU A 314 -3.44 -6.29 -3.53
CA GLU A 314 -3.53 -6.83 -4.89
C GLU A 314 -4.43 -8.03 -5.06
N THR A 315 -4.81 -8.69 -3.99
CA THR A 315 -5.82 -9.73 -4.06
C THR A 315 -7.15 -9.18 -4.59
N GLN A 316 -7.38 -7.86 -4.50
CA GLN A 316 -8.56 -7.18 -5.01
C GLN A 316 -8.85 -7.46 -6.48
N ALA A 317 -7.83 -7.36 -7.33
CA ALA A 317 -8.02 -7.60 -8.75
C ALA A 317 -8.45 -9.05 -9.04
N ALA A 318 -7.85 -10.01 -8.35
CA ALA A 318 -8.22 -11.41 -8.50
C ALA A 318 -9.64 -11.71 -7.99
N TYR A 319 -10.04 -11.10 -6.87
CA TYR A 319 -11.41 -11.21 -6.37
C TYR A 319 -12.44 -10.60 -7.33
N ALA A 320 -12.16 -9.42 -7.86
CA ALA A 320 -13.04 -8.77 -8.83
C ALA A 320 -13.23 -9.61 -10.08
N LEU A 321 -12.20 -10.37 -10.47
CA LEU A 321 -12.21 -11.31 -11.59
C LEU A 321 -12.73 -12.71 -11.19
N GLN A 322 -13.20 -12.89 -9.96
CA GLN A 322 -13.69 -14.16 -9.41
C GLN A 322 -12.68 -15.31 -9.45
N ILE A 323 -11.39 -15.00 -9.42
CA ILE A 323 -10.31 -15.98 -9.38
C ILE A 323 -10.13 -16.47 -7.93
N PRO A 324 -10.11 -17.80 -7.68
CA PRO A 324 -9.77 -18.34 -6.37
C PRO A 324 -8.39 -17.82 -5.91
N THR A 325 -8.36 -17.13 -4.76
CA THR A 325 -7.19 -16.34 -4.37
C THR A 325 -6.85 -16.57 -2.92
N LEU A 326 -5.57 -16.64 -2.63
CA LEU A 326 -5.07 -16.61 -1.27
C LEU A 326 -3.71 -15.91 -1.19
N GLY A 327 -3.37 -15.44 -0.01
CA GLY A 327 -2.05 -14.89 0.27
C GLY A 327 -2.01 -14.10 1.57
N ILE A 328 -0.80 -13.83 2.02
CA ILE A 328 -0.59 -12.93 3.15
C ILE A 328 -0.59 -11.49 2.65
N SER A 329 -1.32 -10.64 3.36
CA SER A 329 -1.25 -9.19 3.26
C SER A 329 -1.03 -8.62 4.66
N GLY A 330 -0.22 -7.59 4.79
CA GLY A 330 0.08 -7.01 6.08
C GLY A 330 0.87 -5.72 5.98
N ALA A 331 1.14 -5.13 7.15
CA ALA A 331 1.94 -3.92 7.26
C ALA A 331 2.85 -3.98 8.48
N GLY A 332 4.02 -3.39 8.37
CA GLY A 332 4.87 -3.03 9.50
C GLY A 332 4.63 -1.59 9.95
N LEU A 333 5.24 -1.18 11.06
CA LEU A 333 5.13 0.19 11.58
C LEU A 333 5.60 1.24 10.55
N PHE A 334 6.60 0.92 9.74
CA PHE A 334 7.20 1.82 8.74
C PHE A 334 6.59 1.68 7.34
N HIS A 335 5.46 0.98 7.22
CA HIS A 335 4.78 0.79 5.95
C HIS A 335 4.49 2.13 5.27
N HIS A 336 4.84 2.26 3.99
CA HIS A 336 4.70 3.47 3.19
C HIS A 336 5.50 4.68 3.70
N SER A 337 6.60 4.44 4.42
CA SER A 337 7.50 5.50 4.86
C SER A 337 8.92 5.37 4.27
N PRO A 338 9.72 6.46 4.25
CA PRO A 338 11.12 6.41 3.80
C PRO A 338 11.99 5.45 4.63
N SER A 339 11.59 5.17 5.86
CA SER A 339 12.30 4.27 6.77
C SER A 339 11.91 2.79 6.63
N ASP A 340 11.08 2.43 5.67
CA ASP A 340 10.83 1.01 5.34
C ASP A 340 12.02 0.40 4.59
N THR A 341 13.12 0.22 5.31
CA THR A 341 14.40 -0.30 4.82
C THR A 341 14.59 -1.76 5.18
N ILE A 342 15.61 -2.40 4.62
CA ILE A 342 15.85 -3.85 4.77
C ILE A 342 16.09 -4.29 6.24
N ASP A 343 16.53 -3.42 7.12
CA ASP A 343 16.69 -3.69 8.55
C ASP A 343 15.36 -3.83 9.30
N LYS A 344 14.23 -3.43 8.67
CA LYS A 344 12.88 -3.60 9.22
C LYS A 344 12.30 -5.01 8.99
N LEU A 345 13.01 -5.88 8.28
CA LEU A 345 12.63 -7.28 8.09
C LEU A 345 13.51 -8.24 8.90
N SER A 346 13.07 -9.50 9.03
CA SER A 346 13.85 -10.59 9.63
C SER A 346 13.78 -11.84 8.77
N ILE A 347 14.95 -12.41 8.46
CA ILE A 347 15.04 -13.69 7.74
C ILE A 347 14.44 -14.83 8.60
N ASP A 348 14.59 -14.78 9.92
CA ASP A 348 14.03 -15.77 10.83
C ASP A 348 12.48 -15.77 10.80
N TYR A 349 11.86 -14.63 10.45
CA TYR A 349 10.41 -14.56 10.25
C TYR A 349 10.00 -14.91 8.82
N LEU A 350 10.88 -14.67 7.85
CA LEU A 350 10.61 -14.97 6.44
C LEU A 350 10.65 -16.46 6.14
N ALA A 351 11.66 -17.17 6.64
CA ALA A 351 11.90 -18.56 6.28
C ALA A 351 10.66 -19.46 6.52
N PRO A 352 10.02 -19.46 7.70
CA PRO A 352 8.81 -20.29 7.94
C PRO A 352 7.66 -19.92 7.00
N VAL A 353 7.51 -18.63 6.70
CA VAL A 353 6.45 -18.16 5.79
C VAL A 353 6.66 -18.68 4.38
N ILE A 354 7.90 -18.64 3.87
CA ILE A 354 8.22 -19.12 2.52
C ILE A 354 8.13 -20.66 2.43
N GLU A 355 8.50 -21.37 3.49
CA GLU A 355 8.26 -22.82 3.57
C GLU A 355 6.78 -23.15 3.51
N SER A 356 5.93 -22.40 4.22
CA SER A 356 4.47 -22.57 4.12
C SER A 356 3.93 -22.30 2.71
N TYR A 357 4.43 -21.26 2.04
CA TYR A 357 4.07 -21.03 0.63
C TYR A 357 4.52 -22.18 -0.30
N ARG A 358 5.70 -22.74 -0.07
CA ARG A 358 6.17 -23.92 -0.81
C ARG A 358 5.22 -25.11 -0.63
N ASP A 359 4.89 -25.43 0.62
CA ASP A 359 4.02 -26.56 0.96
C ASP A 359 2.59 -26.34 0.42
N LEU A 360 2.10 -25.10 0.46
CA LEU A 360 0.84 -24.71 -0.17
C LEU A 360 0.85 -24.97 -1.69
N VAL A 361 1.88 -24.47 -2.37
CA VAL A 361 2.01 -24.62 -3.83
C VAL A 361 2.09 -26.09 -4.23
N ASP A 362 2.81 -26.91 -3.46
CA ASP A 362 2.89 -28.36 -3.69
C ASP A 362 1.52 -29.05 -3.52
N GLN A 363 0.72 -28.64 -2.52
CA GLN A 363 -0.64 -29.15 -2.32
C GLN A 363 -1.57 -28.72 -3.48
N LEU A 364 -1.50 -27.45 -3.90
CA LEU A 364 -2.32 -26.96 -5.01
C LEU A 364 -1.99 -27.69 -6.33
N LEU A 365 -0.71 -27.92 -6.60
CA LEU A 365 -0.28 -28.68 -7.79
C LEU A 365 -0.67 -30.16 -7.74
N ALA A 366 -0.92 -30.72 -6.56
CA ALA A 366 -1.41 -32.10 -6.40
C ALA A 366 -2.94 -32.22 -6.51
N THR A 367 -3.65 -31.07 -6.57
CA THR A 367 -5.12 -31.02 -6.66
C THR A 367 -5.54 -30.83 -8.11
N ASP A 368 -6.68 -31.39 -8.49
CA ASP A 368 -7.28 -31.18 -9.82
C ASP A 368 -7.62 -29.69 -9.98
N PRO A 369 -7.14 -29.01 -11.03
CA PRO A 369 -7.39 -27.58 -11.26
C PRO A 369 -8.85 -27.28 -11.70
N ALA A 370 -9.71 -28.29 -11.92
CA ALA A 370 -11.09 -28.15 -12.40
C ALA A 370 -12.06 -27.57 -11.36
#